data_1e84bb7f1489e3c34265554b5077e9e5
#
_entry.id   1e84bb7f1489e3c34265554b5077e9e5
#
_cell.length_a   1.000
_cell.length_b   1.000
_cell.length_c   1.000
_cell.angle_alpha   90.00
_cell.angle_beta   90.00
_cell.angle_gamma   90.00
#
_symmetry.space_group_name_H-M   'P 1'
#
loop_
_entity.id
_entity.type
_entity.pdbx_description
1 polymer ?
#
loop_
_entity_poly.entity_id
_entity_poly.type
_entity_poly.pdbx_seq_one_letter_code
_entity_poly.pdbx_strand_id
1 'polypeptide(L)'
;QSRSSAASDVYKRQLVFYSPLQTIFWYDKPSFYHGEPEVEWFENLQTVFDDTKVLDGTPGKNITMARRKGQEWFLAAMTNNDGSKENVSLSFLDKGKTYLAYIYTDGGKEVKTRTQVKCSYLLTDASKVMKFDLKPSGGAAVRFVPVSKDEAKKYKKYKGEVL
;
A
#
# COMPACT_ATOMS: atom_id res chain seq x y z
N GLN A 1 -14.96 0.11 18.23
CA GLN A 1 -14.06 -0.04 17.06
C GLN A 1 -12.77 -0.70 17.50
N SER A 2 -12.41 -1.81 16.89
CA SER A 2 -11.12 -2.42 17.15
C SER A 2 -10.01 -1.44 16.75
N ARG A 3 -9.05 -1.20 17.65
CA ARG A 3 -7.97 -0.23 17.42
C ARG A 3 -7.08 -0.56 16.22
N SER A 4 -7.12 -1.79 15.71
CA SER A 4 -6.35 -2.21 14.53
C SER A 4 -6.92 -1.68 13.21
N SER A 5 -8.24 -1.49 13.10
CA SER A 5 -8.86 -0.99 11.86
C SER A 5 -8.61 0.51 11.63
N ALA A 6 -8.36 1.29 12.68
CA ALA A 6 -8.17 2.73 12.56
C ALA A 6 -6.80 3.11 11.95
N ALA A 7 -5.74 2.37 12.25
CA ALA A 7 -4.41 2.69 11.75
C ALA A 7 -4.22 2.27 10.28
N SER A 8 -4.71 1.08 9.92
CA SER A 8 -4.68 0.61 8.53
C SER A 8 -5.53 1.48 7.61
N ASP A 9 -6.56 2.10 8.14
CA ASP A 9 -7.45 3.00 7.41
C ASP A 9 -6.75 4.31 6.99
N VAL A 10 -5.80 4.78 7.78
CA VAL A 10 -5.13 6.07 7.54
C VAL A 10 -4.24 6.03 6.30
N TYR A 11 -3.34 5.07 6.15
CA TYR A 11 -2.35 5.08 5.06
C TYR A 11 -2.98 4.85 3.67
N LYS A 12 -4.06 4.04 3.57
CA LYS A 12 -4.74 3.79 2.30
C LYS A 12 -5.67 4.93 1.89
N ARG A 13 -6.37 5.56 2.84
CA ARG A 13 -7.29 6.68 2.56
C ARG A 13 -6.58 7.87 1.95
N GLN A 14 -5.37 8.16 2.37
CA GLN A 14 -4.60 9.28 1.85
C GLN A 14 -4.29 9.18 0.36
N LEU A 15 -4.15 7.97 -0.17
CA LEU A 15 -4.00 7.77 -1.59
C LEU A 15 -5.34 7.78 -2.32
N VAL A 16 -6.38 7.20 -1.74
CA VAL A 16 -7.71 7.11 -2.35
C VAL A 16 -8.38 8.48 -2.40
N PHE A 17 -8.45 9.18 -1.27
CA PHE A 17 -9.05 10.51 -1.19
C PHE A 17 -8.01 11.57 -1.54
N TYR A 18 -8.08 12.06 -2.78
CA TYR A 18 -7.14 13.09 -3.23
C TYR A 18 -7.36 14.40 -2.48
N SER A 19 -6.28 14.88 -1.88
CA SER A 19 -6.17 16.26 -1.39
C SER A 19 -4.71 16.70 -1.44
N PRO A 20 -4.40 17.88 -1.99
CA PRO A 20 -3.04 18.43 -1.93
C PRO A 20 -2.63 18.82 -0.50
N LEU A 21 -3.58 19.04 0.40
CA LEU A 21 -3.37 19.20 1.82
C LEU A 21 -3.91 17.98 2.56
N GLN A 22 -3.01 17.24 3.19
CA GLN A 22 -3.35 16.05 3.96
C GLN A 22 -2.92 16.24 5.42
N THR A 23 -3.85 15.98 6.33
CA THR A 23 -3.58 16.01 7.77
C THR A 23 -3.65 14.58 8.30
N ILE A 24 -2.61 14.15 9.00
CA ILE A 24 -2.56 12.86 9.66
C ILE A 24 -2.74 13.09 11.15
N PHE A 25 -3.78 12.50 11.71
CA PHE A 25 -3.93 12.38 13.15
C PHE A 25 -3.35 11.03 13.58
N TRP A 26 -2.10 11.04 14.01
CA TRP A 26 -1.38 9.80 14.32
C TRP A 26 -1.37 9.50 15.83
N TYR A 27 -0.70 10.35 16.59
CA TYR A 27 -0.57 10.26 18.04
C TYR A 27 -0.42 11.64 18.66
N ASP A 28 -0.87 11.78 19.90
CA ASP A 28 -0.78 13.06 20.61
C ASP A 28 0.66 13.48 20.91
N LYS A 29 1.59 12.52 20.97
CA LYS A 29 3.00 12.79 21.31
C LYS A 29 3.95 11.93 20.48
N PRO A 30 5.08 12.51 20.00
CA PRO A 30 6.13 11.76 19.31
C PRO A 30 6.70 10.59 20.12
N SER A 31 6.67 10.68 21.48
CA SER A 31 7.11 9.61 22.36
C SER A 31 6.25 8.33 22.31
N PHE A 32 5.11 8.39 21.65
CA PHE A 32 4.24 7.21 21.43
C PHE A 32 4.61 6.44 20.16
N TYR A 33 5.54 6.96 19.37
CA TYR A 33 6.08 6.24 18.22
C TYR A 33 7.10 5.19 18.68
N HIS A 34 6.89 3.95 18.28
CA HIS A 34 7.74 2.80 18.63
C HIS A 34 8.25 2.04 17.40
N GLY A 35 8.41 2.74 16.27
CA GLY A 35 8.91 2.15 15.03
C GLY A 35 7.81 1.50 14.18
N GLU A 36 6.61 2.04 14.21
CA GLU A 36 5.52 1.59 13.35
C GLU A 36 5.89 1.72 11.86
N PRO A 37 5.81 0.63 11.08
CA PRO A 37 6.35 0.59 9.71
C PRO A 37 5.63 1.52 8.73
N GLU A 38 4.40 1.89 9.00
CA GLU A 38 3.62 2.78 8.16
C GLU A 38 4.10 4.23 8.19
N VAL A 39 4.96 4.62 9.12
CA VAL A 39 5.58 5.95 9.12
C VAL A 39 6.42 6.15 7.86
N GLU A 40 7.14 5.11 7.42
CA GLU A 40 7.85 5.14 6.14
C GLU A 40 6.93 5.44 4.94
N TRP A 41 5.69 4.94 4.96
CA TRP A 41 4.70 5.27 3.95
C TRP A 41 4.40 6.77 3.94
N PHE A 42 4.12 7.38 5.10
CA PHE A 42 3.77 8.79 5.20
C PHE A 42 4.92 9.72 4.81
N GLU A 43 6.15 9.37 5.17
CA GLU A 43 7.35 10.13 4.81
C GLU A 43 7.56 10.20 3.29
N ASN A 44 7.07 9.20 2.56
CA ASN A 44 7.28 9.07 1.12
C ASN A 44 6.04 9.39 0.29
N LEU A 45 4.85 9.46 0.91
CA LEU A 45 3.61 9.71 0.18
C LEU A 45 3.58 11.14 -0.35
N GLN A 46 3.29 11.24 -1.64
CA GLN A 46 3.15 12.53 -2.32
C GLN A 46 1.73 13.08 -2.18
N THR A 47 1.59 14.40 -2.17
CA THR A 47 0.30 15.09 -2.13
C THR A 47 -0.20 15.55 -3.50
N VAL A 48 0.70 15.62 -4.49
CA VAL A 48 0.39 15.97 -5.88
C VAL A 48 0.94 14.89 -6.80
N PHE A 49 0.08 14.34 -7.63
CA PHE A 49 0.40 13.24 -8.55
C PHE A 49 0.34 13.66 -10.00
N ASP A 50 1.15 13.01 -10.85
CA ASP A 50 1.25 13.28 -12.28
C ASP A 50 0.24 12.45 -13.09
N ASP A 51 -0.19 11.29 -12.56
CA ASP A 51 -1.16 10.39 -13.18
C ASP A 51 -1.99 9.66 -12.11
N THR A 52 -3.22 9.31 -12.45
CA THR A 52 -4.15 8.56 -11.58
C THR A 52 -4.92 7.54 -12.40
N LYS A 53 -4.93 6.30 -11.94
CA LYS A 53 -5.68 5.19 -12.55
C LYS A 53 -6.55 4.53 -11.52
N VAL A 54 -7.86 4.43 -11.81
CA VAL A 54 -8.76 3.53 -11.08
C VAL A 54 -8.64 2.16 -11.73
N LEU A 55 -8.17 1.18 -10.97
CA LEU A 55 -7.87 -0.17 -11.47
C LEU A 55 -9.08 -1.10 -11.29
N ASP A 56 -9.79 -0.94 -10.18
CA ASP A 56 -11.02 -1.65 -9.87
C ASP A 56 -11.85 -0.83 -8.89
N GLY A 57 -13.17 -1.07 -8.86
CA GLY A 57 -14.04 -0.43 -7.88
C GLY A 57 -15.51 -0.77 -8.06
N THR A 58 -16.13 -1.13 -6.96
CA THR A 58 -17.58 -1.32 -6.85
C THR A 58 -18.09 -0.40 -5.76
N PRO A 59 -19.00 0.57 -6.08
CA PRO A 59 -19.55 1.48 -5.08
C PRO A 59 -20.10 0.74 -3.86
N GLY A 60 -19.68 1.15 -2.66
CA GLY A 60 -20.07 0.55 -1.39
C GLY A 60 -19.37 -0.76 -1.03
N LYS A 61 -18.48 -1.29 -1.89
CA LYS A 61 -17.74 -2.54 -1.64
C LYS A 61 -16.24 -2.34 -1.57
N ASN A 62 -15.62 -1.98 -2.67
CA ASN A 62 -14.16 -1.86 -2.78
C ASN A 62 -13.74 -0.74 -3.73
N ILE A 63 -12.50 -0.32 -3.60
CA ILE A 63 -11.81 0.52 -4.58
C ILE A 63 -10.32 0.20 -4.58
N THR A 64 -9.75 0.11 -5.77
CA THR A 64 -8.32 -0.04 -6.00
C THR A 64 -7.85 0.99 -7.02
N MET A 65 -6.88 1.80 -6.62
CA MET A 65 -6.33 2.82 -7.51
C MET A 65 -4.82 2.92 -7.41
N ALA A 66 -4.22 3.41 -8.48
CA ALA A 66 -2.80 3.70 -8.56
C ALA A 66 -2.57 5.17 -8.96
N ARG A 67 -1.57 5.80 -8.35
CA ARG A 67 -1.15 7.17 -8.64
C ARG A 67 0.34 7.21 -8.90
N ARG A 68 0.78 8.04 -9.84
CA ARG A 68 2.18 8.19 -10.21
C ARG A 68 2.73 9.53 -9.78
N LYS A 69 3.97 9.52 -9.30
CA LYS A 69 4.78 10.72 -9.13
C LYS A 69 6.19 10.47 -9.67
N GLY A 70 6.56 11.18 -10.73
CA GLY A 70 7.82 10.93 -11.41
C GLY A 70 7.90 9.49 -11.93
N GLN A 71 8.85 8.72 -11.41
CA GLN A 71 9.04 7.31 -11.77
C GLN A 71 8.43 6.33 -10.75
N GLU A 72 7.90 6.82 -9.65
CA GLU A 72 7.31 6.01 -8.59
C GLU A 72 5.80 5.89 -8.78
N TRP A 73 5.27 4.73 -8.40
CA TRP A 73 3.85 4.48 -8.34
C TRP A 73 3.41 4.15 -6.92
N PHE A 74 2.23 4.60 -6.59
CA PHE A 74 1.56 4.35 -5.32
C PHE A 74 0.22 3.68 -5.59
N LEU A 75 -0.04 2.56 -4.95
CA LEU A 75 -1.30 1.81 -5.06
C LEU A 75 -1.97 1.77 -3.70
N ALA A 76 -3.27 1.95 -3.66
CA ALA A 76 -4.09 1.64 -2.50
C ALA A 76 -5.31 0.81 -2.91
N ALA A 77 -5.62 -0.19 -2.10
CA ALA A 77 -6.82 -0.98 -2.17
C ALA A 77 -7.57 -0.88 -0.84
N MET A 78 -8.86 -0.65 -0.89
CA MET A 78 -9.74 -0.54 0.28
C MET A 78 -10.99 -1.39 0.07
N THR A 79 -11.52 -1.96 1.15
CA THR A 79 -12.76 -2.71 1.14
C THR A 79 -13.71 -2.25 2.26
N ASN A 80 -14.97 -2.63 2.13
CA ASN A 80 -16.01 -2.42 3.14
C ASN A 80 -15.87 -3.43 4.31
N ASN A 81 -16.91 -3.52 5.13
CA ASN A 81 -16.96 -4.41 6.30
C ASN A 81 -17.00 -5.91 5.98
N ASP A 82 -17.17 -6.29 4.70
CA ASP A 82 -17.21 -7.70 4.30
C ASP A 82 -15.82 -8.27 3.99
N GLY A 83 -14.84 -7.37 3.75
CA GLY A 83 -13.55 -7.75 3.21
C GLY A 83 -13.61 -8.06 1.72
N SER A 84 -12.46 -8.26 1.08
CA SER A 84 -12.41 -8.68 -0.33
C SER A 84 -11.10 -9.36 -0.69
N LYS A 85 -11.14 -10.14 -1.78
CA LYS A 85 -9.94 -10.70 -2.41
C LYS A 85 -9.69 -9.95 -3.71
N GLU A 86 -8.58 -9.26 -3.76
CA GLU A 86 -8.22 -8.41 -4.90
C GLU A 86 -7.10 -9.03 -5.71
N ASN A 87 -7.26 -9.05 -7.04
CA ASN A 87 -6.21 -9.44 -7.99
C ASN A 87 -5.85 -8.22 -8.83
N VAL A 88 -4.77 -7.55 -8.48
CA VAL A 88 -4.38 -6.28 -9.06
C VAL A 88 -3.32 -6.47 -10.13
N SER A 89 -3.68 -6.24 -11.38
CA SER A 89 -2.71 -6.22 -12.49
C SER A 89 -1.76 -5.04 -12.35
N LEU A 90 -0.47 -5.30 -12.44
CA LEU A 90 0.57 -4.28 -12.41
C LEU A 90 0.91 -3.69 -13.79
N SER A 91 0.05 -3.90 -14.78
CA SER A 91 0.25 -3.42 -16.16
C SER A 91 0.38 -1.89 -16.29
N PHE A 92 0.05 -1.15 -15.22
CA PHE A 92 0.24 0.30 -15.14
C PHE A 92 1.72 0.69 -14.92
N LEU A 93 2.57 -0.21 -14.44
CA LEU A 93 4.01 0.01 -14.30
C LEU A 93 4.70 0.06 -15.67
N ASP A 94 5.83 0.73 -15.73
CA ASP A 94 6.60 0.82 -16.99
C ASP A 94 7.14 -0.55 -17.39
N LYS A 95 6.89 -0.95 -18.63
CA LYS A 95 7.40 -2.21 -19.19
C LYS A 95 8.92 -2.24 -19.20
N GLY A 96 9.49 -3.39 -18.87
CA GLY A 96 10.93 -3.60 -18.87
C GLY A 96 11.69 -3.06 -17.66
N LYS A 97 11.01 -2.39 -16.75
CA LYS A 97 11.57 -1.97 -15.46
C LYS A 97 11.28 -2.99 -14.36
N THR A 98 12.21 -3.12 -13.43
CA THR A 98 12.02 -3.84 -12.16
C THR A 98 11.74 -2.83 -11.06
N TYR A 99 10.75 -3.11 -10.25
CA TYR A 99 10.36 -2.28 -9.12
C TYR A 99 10.53 -3.02 -7.81
N LEU A 100 11.00 -2.31 -6.78
CA LEU A 100 10.86 -2.74 -5.40
C LEU A 100 9.50 -2.25 -4.90
N ALA A 101 8.66 -3.19 -4.51
CA ALA A 101 7.35 -2.92 -3.90
C ALA A 101 7.50 -2.91 -2.38
N TYR A 102 7.23 -1.77 -1.77
CA TYR A 102 7.05 -1.59 -0.33
C TYR A 102 5.57 -1.83 -0.03
N ILE A 103 5.25 -2.94 0.59
CA ILE A 103 3.88 -3.45 0.72
C ILE A 103 3.45 -3.34 2.16
N TYR A 104 2.36 -2.63 2.41
CA TYR A 104 1.73 -2.45 3.72
C TYR A 104 0.33 -3.07 3.68
N THR A 105 0.11 -4.07 4.53
CA THR A 105 -1.18 -4.78 4.62
C THR A 105 -1.61 -4.89 6.08
N ASP A 106 -2.88 -5.12 6.29
CA ASP A 106 -3.39 -5.40 7.61
C ASP A 106 -2.85 -6.76 8.10
N GLY A 107 -2.05 -6.73 9.15
CA GLY A 107 -1.55 -7.93 9.80
C GLY A 107 -2.57 -8.54 10.74
N GLY A 108 -2.31 -9.78 11.13
CA GLY A 108 -3.05 -10.47 12.17
C GLY A 108 -2.36 -10.34 13.55
N LYS A 109 -2.74 -11.23 14.46
CA LYS A 109 -2.18 -11.30 15.82
C LYS A 109 -0.68 -11.60 15.86
N GLU A 110 -0.13 -12.09 14.72
CA GLU A 110 1.29 -12.34 14.53
C GLU A 110 2.12 -11.06 14.46
N VAL A 111 1.51 -9.94 14.09
CA VAL A 111 2.19 -8.64 14.03
C VAL A 111 2.15 -7.98 15.40
N LYS A 112 3.31 -7.76 15.99
CA LYS A 112 3.46 -7.22 17.35
C LYS A 112 3.44 -5.69 17.43
N THR A 113 3.35 -4.99 16.30
CA THR A 113 3.23 -3.53 16.31
C THR A 113 1.87 -3.09 16.84
N ARG A 114 1.81 -1.91 17.42
CA ARG A 114 0.56 -1.35 17.97
C ARG A 114 -0.54 -1.22 16.92
N THR A 115 -0.14 -0.95 15.68
CA THR A 115 -1.02 -0.73 14.54
C THR A 115 -1.37 -2.01 13.78
N GLN A 116 -0.66 -3.10 14.06
CA GLN A 116 -0.81 -4.39 13.39
C GLN A 116 -0.65 -4.30 11.86
N VAL A 117 0.17 -3.39 11.38
CA VAL A 117 0.54 -3.27 9.97
C VAL A 117 1.68 -4.21 9.67
N LYS A 118 1.49 -5.09 8.70
CA LYS A 118 2.53 -5.95 8.15
C LYS A 118 3.23 -5.23 7.00
N CYS A 119 4.55 -5.12 7.06
CA CYS A 119 5.35 -4.57 5.99
C CYS A 119 6.18 -5.67 5.30
N SER A 120 6.26 -5.62 3.98
CA SER A 120 7.11 -6.53 3.19
C SER A 120 7.67 -5.84 1.96
N TYR A 121 8.85 -6.30 1.52
CA TYR A 121 9.62 -5.71 0.42
C TYR A 121 9.88 -6.80 -0.62
N LEU A 122 9.28 -6.64 -1.82
CA LEU A 122 9.37 -7.66 -2.87
C LEU A 122 9.65 -7.01 -4.23
N LEU A 123 10.44 -7.67 -5.05
CA LEU A 123 10.64 -7.24 -6.44
C LEU A 123 9.46 -7.67 -7.30
N THR A 124 9.05 -6.78 -8.18
CA THR A 124 7.98 -7.02 -9.14
C THR A 124 8.20 -6.28 -10.44
N ASP A 125 7.33 -6.50 -11.41
CA ASP A 125 7.32 -5.82 -12.71
C ASP A 125 5.91 -5.74 -13.29
N ALA A 126 5.76 -5.07 -14.43
CA ALA A 126 4.48 -4.84 -15.10
C ALA A 126 3.74 -6.13 -15.56
N SER A 127 4.40 -7.28 -15.59
CA SER A 127 3.79 -8.56 -16.02
C SER A 127 3.06 -9.27 -14.89
N LYS A 128 3.19 -8.81 -13.67
CA LYS A 128 2.66 -9.48 -12.47
C LYS A 128 1.24 -9.05 -12.12
N VAL A 129 0.57 -9.95 -11.39
CA VAL A 129 -0.70 -9.68 -10.72
C VAL A 129 -0.47 -9.85 -9.23
N MET A 130 -0.65 -8.79 -8.45
CA MET A 130 -0.60 -8.86 -6.99
C MET A 130 -1.95 -9.32 -6.44
N LYS A 131 -1.90 -10.21 -5.45
CA LYS A 131 -3.09 -10.78 -4.81
C LYS A 131 -3.13 -10.34 -3.36
N PHE A 132 -4.26 -9.74 -2.96
CA PHE A 132 -4.48 -9.28 -1.60
C PHE A 132 -5.70 -9.98 -1.00
N ASP A 133 -5.60 -10.35 0.29
CA ASP A 133 -6.72 -10.83 1.11
C ASP A 133 -7.07 -9.74 2.13
N LEU A 134 -7.89 -8.77 1.69
CA LEU A 134 -8.25 -7.61 2.49
C LEU A 134 -9.27 -7.98 3.56
N LYS A 135 -8.90 -7.72 4.81
CA LYS A 135 -9.77 -7.97 5.97
C LYS A 135 -10.98 -7.01 5.99
N PRO A 136 -12.06 -7.33 6.71
CA PRO A 136 -13.20 -6.43 6.89
C PRO A 136 -12.75 -5.02 7.32
N SER A 137 -13.22 -3.99 6.60
CA SER A 137 -12.79 -2.60 6.73
C SER A 137 -11.28 -2.40 6.52
N GLY A 138 -10.62 -3.38 5.93
CA GLY A 138 -9.18 -3.42 5.72
C GLY A 138 -8.73 -2.83 4.39
N GLY A 139 -7.45 -3.03 4.10
CA GLY A 139 -6.86 -2.62 2.82
C GLY A 139 -5.37 -2.89 2.73
N ALA A 140 -4.83 -2.45 1.61
CA ALA A 140 -3.41 -2.53 1.31
C ALA A 140 -2.93 -1.22 0.70
N ALA A 141 -1.67 -0.89 0.94
CA ALA A 141 -0.97 0.16 0.22
C ALA A 141 0.38 -0.35 -0.27
N VAL A 142 0.79 0.09 -1.45
CA VAL A 142 2.06 -0.32 -2.04
C VAL A 142 2.72 0.87 -2.71
N ARG A 143 3.99 1.11 -2.39
CA ARG A 143 4.86 2.04 -3.12
C ARG A 143 5.79 1.24 -4.02
N PHE A 144 5.83 1.56 -5.30
CA PHE A 144 6.70 0.94 -6.29
C PHE A 144 7.81 1.90 -6.66
N VAL A 145 9.05 1.54 -6.36
CA VAL A 145 10.25 2.32 -6.67
C VAL A 145 11.05 1.56 -7.71
N PRO A 146 11.39 2.16 -8.87
CA PRO A 146 12.23 1.50 -9.85
C PRO A 146 13.64 1.29 -9.27
N VAL A 147 14.19 0.09 -9.46
CA VAL A 147 15.49 -0.28 -8.92
C VAL A 147 16.44 -0.75 -10.01
N SER A 148 17.74 -0.52 -9.79
CA SER A 148 18.80 -1.04 -10.65
C SER A 148 18.95 -2.56 -10.51
N LYS A 149 19.64 -3.20 -11.47
CA LYS A 149 19.91 -4.64 -11.41
C LYS A 149 20.71 -5.05 -10.17
N ASP A 150 21.57 -4.18 -9.68
CA ASP A 150 22.42 -4.48 -8.50
C ASP A 150 21.65 -4.35 -7.20
N GLU A 151 20.80 -3.36 -7.07
CA GLU A 151 19.89 -3.22 -5.93
C GLU A 151 18.88 -4.37 -5.85
N ALA A 152 18.39 -4.81 -7.01
CA ALA A 152 17.44 -5.93 -7.10
C ALA A 152 17.99 -7.24 -6.52
N LYS A 153 19.31 -7.45 -6.52
CA LYS A 153 19.93 -8.68 -5.95
C LYS A 153 19.69 -8.84 -4.45
N LYS A 154 19.36 -7.76 -3.74
CA LYS A 154 19.17 -7.74 -2.29
C LYS A 154 17.78 -8.20 -1.84
N TYR A 155 16.82 -8.29 -2.75
CA TYR A 155 15.41 -8.50 -2.43
C TYR A 155 14.85 -9.75 -3.09
N LYS A 156 13.84 -10.36 -2.46
CA LYS A 156 13.13 -11.51 -3.02
C LYS A 156 12.14 -11.07 -4.10
N LYS A 157 11.95 -11.90 -5.11
CA LYS A 157 10.93 -11.67 -6.13
C LYS A 157 9.55 -12.10 -5.64
N TYR A 158 8.54 -11.32 -5.96
CA TYR A 158 7.14 -11.71 -5.80
C TYR A 158 6.82 -12.91 -6.69
N LYS A 159 6.28 -13.97 -6.13
CA LYS A 159 6.00 -15.25 -6.81
C LYS A 159 4.51 -15.50 -7.04
N GLY A 160 3.63 -14.57 -6.66
CA GLY A 160 2.18 -14.70 -6.80
C GLY A 160 1.47 -15.22 -5.54
N GLU A 161 2.15 -15.19 -4.40
CA GLU A 161 1.55 -15.44 -3.09
C GLU A 161 0.48 -14.40 -2.74
N VAL A 162 -0.43 -14.75 -1.85
CA VAL A 162 -1.44 -13.82 -1.30
C VAL A 162 -0.76 -12.99 -0.19
N LEU A 163 -0.97 -11.68 -0.25
CA LEU A 163 -0.37 -10.68 0.63
C LEU A 163 -1.35 -10.23 1.71
#